data_cb038acdca9208d312ea307d747feac9
#
_entry.id   cb038acdca9208d312ea307d747feac9
#
_cell.length_a   1.000
_cell.length_b   1.000
_cell.length_c   1.000
_cell.angle_alpha   90.00
_cell.angle_beta   90.00
_cell.angle_gamma   90.00
#
_symmetry.space_group_name_H-M   'P 1'
#
loop_
_entity.id
_entity.type
_entity.pdbx_description
1 polymer ?
#
loop_
_entity_poly.entity_id
_entity_poly.type
_entity_poly.pdbx_seq_one_letter_code
_entity_poly.pdbx_strand_id
1 'polypeptide(L)'
;MELLKMTNITKSFSGVEVLSHVDFSVERGEVHALLGENGAGKSTLMNILAGVHQRDEGEIEFDGEQMHDISVKRTEQAGIAFVHQELNLFNDLKVYENIFLRKELLTKLGTLDKRAMLEQTRQLMSDLADVKRETASVMA
;
A
#
# COMPACT_ATOMS: atom_id res chain seq x y z
N MET A 1 11.04 10.98 -14.25
CA MET A 1 10.95 11.80 -13.01
C MET A 1 10.61 10.85 -11.88
N GLU A 2 11.51 10.71 -10.91
CA GLU A 2 11.35 9.77 -9.79
C GLU A 2 10.07 10.11 -9.00
N LEU A 3 9.24 9.11 -8.78
CA LEU A 3 8.06 9.18 -7.92
C LEU A 3 8.40 8.77 -6.48
N LEU A 4 9.21 7.73 -6.36
CA LEU A 4 9.70 7.20 -5.10
C LEU A 4 11.21 7.11 -5.15
N LYS A 5 11.86 7.55 -4.08
CA LYS A 5 13.29 7.37 -3.85
C LYS A 5 13.53 6.98 -2.41
N MET A 6 14.17 5.85 -2.21
CA MET A 6 14.65 5.35 -0.93
C MET A 6 16.18 5.29 -1.01
N THR A 7 16.85 5.97 -0.10
CA THR A 7 18.31 6.10 -0.15
C THR A 7 18.93 5.63 1.15
N ASN A 8 19.93 4.77 1.05
CA ASN A 8 20.74 4.28 2.17
C ASN A 8 19.89 3.63 3.28
N ILE A 9 18.86 2.87 2.90
CA ILE A 9 17.93 2.25 3.87
C ILE A 9 18.62 1.12 4.60
N THR A 10 18.66 1.24 5.92
CA THR A 10 19.18 0.20 6.81
C THR A 10 18.09 -0.26 7.77
N LYS A 11 18.04 -1.56 8.02
CA LYS A 11 17.10 -2.17 8.97
C LYS A 11 17.66 -3.41 9.62
N SER A 12 17.62 -3.43 10.95
CA SER A 12 17.97 -4.60 11.77
C SER A 12 16.79 -5.06 12.62
N PHE A 13 16.71 -6.36 12.88
CA PHE A 13 15.79 -6.95 13.83
C PHE A 13 16.58 -7.81 14.82
N SER A 14 16.45 -7.49 16.11
CA SER A 14 17.15 -8.23 17.20
C SER A 14 18.66 -8.38 16.97
N GLY A 15 19.30 -7.35 16.39
CA GLY A 15 20.74 -7.34 16.12
C GLY A 15 21.16 -8.04 14.81
N VAL A 16 20.21 -8.55 14.04
CA VAL A 16 20.46 -9.10 12.70
C VAL A 16 20.10 -8.05 11.66
N GLU A 17 21.10 -7.59 10.89
CA GLU A 17 20.89 -6.67 9.78
C GLU A 17 20.22 -7.38 8.60
N VAL A 18 19.05 -6.87 8.19
CA VAL A 18 18.23 -7.41 7.10
C VAL A 18 18.33 -6.55 5.85
N LEU A 19 18.49 -5.24 6.02
CA LEU A 19 18.75 -4.28 4.96
C LEU A 19 20.00 -3.50 5.32
N SER A 20 20.98 -3.44 4.42
CA SER A 20 22.25 -2.74 4.58
C SER A 20 22.43 -1.75 3.45
N HIS A 21 22.25 -0.45 3.73
CA HIS A 21 22.47 0.67 2.80
C HIS A 21 21.78 0.47 1.44
N VAL A 22 20.51 0.04 1.46
CA VAL A 22 19.76 -0.28 0.24
C VAL A 22 19.20 0.98 -0.39
N ASP A 23 19.47 1.16 -1.69
CA ASP A 23 18.86 2.16 -2.54
C ASP A 23 17.77 1.53 -3.41
N PHE A 24 16.65 2.22 -3.56
CA PHE A 24 15.53 1.79 -4.38
C PHE A 24 14.78 3.01 -4.93
N SER A 25 14.47 3.00 -6.22
CA SER A 25 13.71 4.09 -6.83
C SER A 25 12.69 3.57 -7.85
N VAL A 26 11.62 4.34 -8.04
CA VAL A 26 10.56 4.05 -9.01
C VAL A 26 10.19 5.34 -9.73
N GLU A 27 10.13 5.29 -11.05
CA GLU A 27 9.69 6.39 -11.89
C GLU A 27 8.15 6.50 -11.92
N ARG A 28 7.66 7.69 -12.24
CA ARG A 28 6.22 7.92 -12.41
C ARG A 28 5.69 7.13 -13.60
N GLY A 29 4.63 6.34 -13.40
CA GLY A 29 4.02 5.49 -14.44
C GLY A 29 4.79 4.21 -14.76
N GLU A 30 5.84 3.91 -14.00
CA GLU A 30 6.63 2.69 -14.14
C GLU A 30 5.96 1.49 -13.47
N VAL A 31 6.11 0.32 -14.09
CA VAL A 31 5.87 -0.97 -13.44
C VAL A 31 7.22 -1.56 -13.05
N HIS A 32 7.54 -1.52 -11.77
CA HIS A 32 8.82 -1.95 -11.23
C HIS A 32 8.70 -3.31 -10.53
N ALA A 33 9.54 -4.27 -10.94
CA ALA A 33 9.59 -5.61 -10.34
C ALA A 33 10.79 -5.74 -9.38
N LEU A 34 10.51 -6.00 -8.11
CA LEU A 34 11.54 -6.26 -7.10
C LEU A 34 11.77 -7.78 -6.98
N LEU A 35 12.88 -8.25 -7.54
CA LEU A 35 13.27 -9.67 -7.57
C LEU A 35 14.37 -9.96 -6.56
N GLY A 36 14.44 -11.20 -6.09
CA GLY A 36 15.46 -11.66 -5.16
C GLY A 36 15.04 -12.95 -4.44
N GLU A 37 15.98 -13.61 -3.81
CA GLU A 37 15.75 -14.85 -3.04
C GLU A 37 14.85 -14.63 -1.82
N ASN A 38 14.32 -15.71 -1.26
CA ASN A 38 13.60 -15.65 0.00
C ASN A 38 14.56 -15.23 1.12
N GLY A 39 14.14 -14.25 1.93
CA GLY A 39 15.02 -13.68 2.96
C GLY A 39 15.88 -12.50 2.51
N ALA A 40 15.88 -12.12 1.22
CA ALA A 40 16.68 -11.00 0.70
C ALA A 40 16.19 -9.59 1.14
N GLY A 41 15.29 -9.48 2.12
CA GLY A 41 14.83 -8.20 2.64
C GLY A 41 13.71 -7.51 1.84
N LYS A 42 13.22 -8.08 0.73
CA LYS A 42 12.18 -7.45 -0.13
C LYS A 42 10.94 -7.02 0.66
N SER A 43 10.38 -7.94 1.42
CA SER A 43 9.19 -7.66 2.25
C SER A 43 9.47 -6.62 3.33
N THR A 44 10.69 -6.62 3.88
CA THR A 44 11.11 -5.62 4.86
C THR A 44 11.17 -4.23 4.24
N LEU A 45 11.76 -4.09 3.05
CA LEU A 45 11.81 -2.83 2.31
C LEU A 45 10.41 -2.29 2.00
N MET A 46 9.53 -3.17 1.51
CA MET A 46 8.13 -2.80 1.23
C MET A 46 7.34 -2.47 2.49
N ASN A 47 7.56 -3.18 3.60
CA ASN A 47 6.93 -2.86 4.88
C ASN A 47 7.41 -1.53 5.48
N ILE A 48 8.66 -1.13 5.21
CA ILE A 48 9.15 0.21 5.56
C ILE A 48 8.42 1.26 4.73
N LEU A 49 8.32 1.07 3.42
CA LEU A 49 7.58 1.98 2.55
C LEU A 49 6.11 2.08 2.93
N ALA A 50 5.47 0.96 3.30
CA ALA A 50 4.07 0.92 3.76
C ALA A 50 3.87 1.53 5.16
N GLY A 51 4.94 1.87 5.89
CA GLY A 51 4.86 2.42 7.24
C GLY A 51 4.59 1.40 8.34
N VAL A 52 4.72 0.11 8.05
CA VAL A 52 4.56 -1.00 9.01
C VAL A 52 5.81 -1.12 9.89
N HIS A 53 6.99 -0.93 9.30
CA HIS A 53 8.26 -0.90 10.01
C HIS A 53 8.93 0.46 9.89
N GLN A 54 9.62 0.88 10.96
CA GLN A 54 10.51 2.04 10.89
C GLN A 54 11.86 1.58 10.35
N ARG A 55 12.46 2.40 9.48
CA ARG A 55 13.87 2.26 9.10
C ARG A 55 14.78 2.65 10.27
N ASP A 56 15.96 2.09 10.33
CA ASP A 56 16.95 2.49 11.33
C ASP A 56 17.77 3.68 10.80
N GLU A 57 18.13 3.66 9.49
CA GLU A 57 18.81 4.74 8.80
C GLU A 57 18.26 4.91 7.37
N GLY A 58 18.69 6.01 6.72
CA GLY A 58 18.36 6.36 5.35
C GLY A 58 17.18 7.32 5.22
N GLU A 59 16.87 7.65 3.99
CA GLU A 59 15.85 8.65 3.65
C GLU A 59 14.84 8.08 2.65
N ILE A 60 13.60 8.56 2.73
CA ILE A 60 12.55 8.22 1.79
C ILE A 60 11.92 9.52 1.30
N GLU A 61 11.90 9.68 -0.01
CA GLU A 61 11.22 10.77 -0.71
C GLU A 61 10.11 10.19 -1.58
N PHE A 62 8.94 10.77 -1.51
CA PHE A 62 7.79 10.40 -2.33
C PHE A 62 7.16 11.65 -2.93
N ASP A 63 7.04 11.66 -4.26
CA ASP A 63 6.53 12.78 -5.06
C ASP A 63 7.19 14.14 -4.73
N GLY A 64 8.52 14.12 -4.49
CA GLY A 64 9.31 15.30 -4.13
C GLY A 64 9.23 15.72 -2.67
N GLU A 65 8.49 15.00 -1.84
CA GLU A 65 8.38 15.27 -0.40
C GLU A 65 9.16 14.27 0.44
N GLN A 66 9.96 14.77 1.40
CA GLN A 66 10.66 13.93 2.37
C GLN A 66 9.71 13.33 3.39
N MET A 67 9.75 12.01 3.52
CA MET A 67 8.94 11.24 4.47
C MET A 67 9.73 10.95 5.75
N HIS A 68 9.78 11.89 6.70
CA HIS A 68 10.53 11.73 7.96
C HIS A 68 9.88 10.71 8.89
N ASP A 69 8.59 10.89 9.19
CA ASP A 69 7.82 10.00 10.07
C ASP A 69 6.88 9.13 9.24
N ILE A 70 7.32 7.93 8.92
CA ILE A 70 6.52 6.98 8.16
C ILE A 70 5.59 6.23 9.10
N SER A 71 4.31 6.25 8.76
CA SER A 71 3.27 5.44 9.38
C SER A 71 2.26 5.03 8.32
N VAL A 72 1.54 3.93 8.55
CA VAL A 72 0.52 3.44 7.62
C VAL A 72 -0.46 4.55 7.21
N LYS A 73 -0.91 5.36 8.18
CA LYS A 73 -1.82 6.47 7.91
C LYS A 73 -1.20 7.54 6.99
N ARG A 74 0.06 7.87 7.20
CA ARG A 74 0.77 8.91 6.42
C ARG A 74 1.07 8.43 5.00
N THR A 75 1.47 7.17 4.84
CA THR A 75 1.70 6.57 3.52
C THR A 75 0.42 6.47 2.70
N GLU A 76 -0.69 6.05 3.32
CA GLU A 76 -2.01 6.08 2.67
C GLU A 76 -2.44 7.50 2.27
N GLN A 77 -2.21 8.51 3.12
CA GLN A 77 -2.52 9.92 2.80
C GLN A 77 -1.66 10.48 1.67
N ALA A 78 -0.42 10.02 1.54
CA ALA A 78 0.46 10.36 0.42
C ALA A 78 0.06 9.66 -0.90
N GLY A 79 -0.88 8.70 -0.86
CA GLY A 79 -1.35 7.96 -2.04
C GLY A 79 -0.64 6.63 -2.27
N ILE A 80 0.16 6.15 -1.32
CA ILE A 80 0.79 4.83 -1.38
C ILE A 80 -0.21 3.79 -0.89
N ALA A 81 -0.60 2.86 -1.76
CA ALA A 81 -1.46 1.73 -1.41
C ALA A 81 -0.62 0.44 -1.35
N PHE A 82 -0.83 -0.36 -0.32
CA PHE A 82 -0.14 -1.62 -0.12
C PHE A 82 -1.12 -2.79 -0.14
N VAL A 83 -0.86 -3.78 -1.00
CA VAL A 83 -1.64 -5.01 -1.08
C VAL A 83 -0.86 -6.13 -0.40
N HIS A 84 -1.39 -6.63 0.72
CA HIS A 84 -0.80 -7.75 1.45
C HIS A 84 -0.98 -9.07 0.70
N GLN A 85 -0.06 -10.01 0.89
CA GLN A 85 -0.16 -11.36 0.33
C GLN A 85 -1.32 -12.17 0.93
N GLU A 86 -1.65 -11.92 2.19
CA GLU A 86 -2.73 -12.60 2.88
C GLU A 86 -4.03 -11.80 2.77
N LEU A 87 -5.09 -12.51 2.45
CA LEU A 87 -6.46 -11.96 2.42
C LEU A 87 -6.97 -11.86 3.87
N ASN A 88 -6.75 -10.72 4.50
CA ASN A 88 -7.26 -10.44 5.84
C ASN A 88 -8.71 -9.96 5.79
N LEU A 89 -9.61 -10.83 5.33
CA LEU A 89 -11.05 -10.56 5.30
C LEU A 89 -11.72 -11.08 6.58
N PHE A 90 -12.63 -10.29 7.12
CA PHE A 90 -13.51 -10.72 8.20
C PHE A 90 -14.70 -11.47 7.60
N ASN A 91 -14.71 -12.78 7.75
CA ASN A 91 -15.71 -13.66 7.12
C ASN A 91 -17.15 -13.39 7.61
N ASP A 92 -17.32 -12.88 8.83
CA ASP A 92 -18.60 -12.53 9.43
C ASP A 92 -19.15 -11.17 8.96
N LEU A 93 -18.34 -10.38 8.27
CA LEU A 93 -18.72 -9.08 7.74
C LEU A 93 -19.10 -9.17 6.26
N LYS A 94 -20.06 -8.34 5.85
CA LYS A 94 -20.44 -8.19 4.45
C LYS A 94 -19.32 -7.52 3.66
N VAL A 95 -19.35 -7.64 2.33
CA VAL A 95 -18.34 -7.07 1.43
C VAL A 95 -18.15 -5.57 1.67
N TYR A 96 -19.24 -4.79 1.73
CA TYR A 96 -19.14 -3.36 1.98
C TYR A 96 -18.59 -3.02 3.37
N GLU A 97 -18.85 -3.84 4.38
CA GLU A 97 -18.30 -3.67 5.74
C GLU A 97 -16.81 -3.95 5.79
N ASN A 98 -16.32 -4.95 5.05
CA ASN A 98 -14.89 -5.19 4.89
C ASN A 98 -14.19 -4.04 4.16
N ILE A 99 -14.78 -3.51 3.07
CA ILE A 99 -14.20 -2.41 2.27
C ILE A 99 -14.10 -1.13 3.08
N PHE A 100 -15.12 -0.81 3.87
CA PHE A 100 -15.18 0.42 4.66
C PHE A 100 -14.70 0.27 6.10
N LEU A 101 -14.07 -0.83 6.46
CA LEU A 101 -13.56 -1.04 7.81
C LEU A 101 -12.60 0.09 8.22
N ARG A 102 -12.90 0.78 9.33
CA ARG A 102 -12.20 1.98 9.83
C ARG A 102 -12.24 3.21 8.88
N LYS A 103 -13.00 3.15 7.82
CA LYS A 103 -13.26 4.25 6.87
C LYS A 103 -14.76 4.38 6.59
N GLU A 104 -15.59 4.06 7.60
CA GLU A 104 -17.04 4.05 7.50
C GLU A 104 -17.58 5.45 7.11
N LEU A 105 -18.54 5.45 6.18
CA LEU A 105 -19.23 6.68 5.80
C LEU A 105 -20.32 6.99 6.82
N LEU A 106 -20.34 8.24 7.27
CA LEU A 106 -21.32 8.71 8.24
C LEU A 106 -22.32 9.67 7.60
N THR A 107 -23.56 9.59 8.03
CA THR A 107 -24.58 10.58 7.72
C THR A 107 -24.29 11.91 8.43
N LYS A 108 -25.00 12.98 8.09
CA LYS A 108 -24.90 14.27 8.78
C LYS A 108 -25.23 14.18 10.28
N LEU A 109 -25.92 13.13 10.72
CA LEU A 109 -26.28 12.88 12.12
C LEU A 109 -25.26 11.98 12.85
N GLY A 110 -24.13 11.61 12.20
CA GLY A 110 -23.10 10.77 12.80
C GLY A 110 -23.42 9.27 12.84
N THR A 111 -24.49 8.81 12.19
CA THR A 111 -24.82 7.39 12.05
C THR A 111 -24.22 6.82 10.77
N LEU A 112 -24.04 5.49 10.69
CA LEU A 112 -23.51 4.83 9.51
C LEU A 112 -24.41 5.04 8.28
N ASP A 113 -23.82 5.56 7.19
CA ASP A 113 -24.48 5.68 5.89
C ASP A 113 -24.31 4.41 5.06
N LYS A 114 -25.06 3.38 5.42
CA LYS A 114 -25.04 2.08 4.72
C LYS A 114 -25.39 2.18 3.24
N ARG A 115 -26.25 3.15 2.85
CA ARG A 115 -26.65 3.31 1.46
C ARG A 115 -25.50 3.83 0.61
N ALA A 116 -24.79 4.85 1.10
CA ALA A 116 -23.61 5.39 0.43
C ALA A 116 -22.51 4.34 0.33
N MET A 117 -22.24 3.58 1.41
CA MET A 117 -21.25 2.51 1.42
C MET A 117 -21.58 1.41 0.39
N LEU A 118 -22.85 1.00 0.30
CA LEU A 118 -23.29 -0.01 -0.69
C LEU A 118 -23.15 0.52 -2.13
N GLU A 119 -23.50 1.77 -2.38
CA GLU A 119 -23.39 2.37 -3.71
C GLU A 119 -21.94 2.47 -4.17
N GLN A 120 -21.05 2.97 -3.32
CA GLN A 120 -19.62 3.03 -3.63
C GLN A 120 -19.02 1.64 -3.80
N THR A 121 -19.46 0.65 -3.03
CA THR A 121 -19.01 -0.73 -3.21
C THR A 121 -19.42 -1.28 -4.59
N ARG A 122 -20.65 -1.02 -5.04
CA ARG A 122 -21.10 -1.45 -6.37
C ARG A 122 -20.28 -0.81 -7.48
N GLN A 123 -20.02 0.49 -7.37
CA GLN A 123 -19.19 1.21 -8.34
C GLN A 123 -17.80 0.62 -8.40
N LEU A 124 -17.14 0.44 -7.25
CA LEU A 124 -15.80 -0.16 -7.17
C LEU A 124 -15.74 -1.55 -7.79
N MET A 125 -16.75 -2.40 -7.54
CA MET A 125 -16.81 -3.73 -8.13
C MET A 125 -17.03 -3.70 -9.64
N SER A 126 -17.81 -2.73 -10.16
CA SER A 126 -17.97 -2.51 -11.59
C SER A 126 -16.65 -2.11 -12.25
N ASP A 127 -15.96 -1.12 -11.67
CA ASP A 127 -14.68 -0.62 -12.19
C ASP A 127 -13.63 -1.75 -12.23
N LEU A 128 -13.55 -2.57 -11.19
CA LEU A 128 -12.66 -3.73 -11.13
C LEU A 128 -13.00 -4.79 -12.19
N ALA A 129 -14.30 -5.00 -12.48
CA ALA A 129 -14.73 -5.94 -13.51
C ALA A 129 -14.34 -5.46 -14.91
N ASP A 130 -14.40 -4.15 -15.16
CA ASP A 130 -14.00 -3.55 -16.44
C ASP A 130 -12.48 -3.62 -16.64
N VAL A 131 -11.69 -3.28 -15.64
CA VAL A 131 -10.21 -3.47 -15.67
C VAL A 131 -9.84 -4.93 -15.96
N LYS A 132 -10.51 -5.88 -15.33
CA LYS A 132 -10.26 -7.30 -15.58
C LYS A 132 -10.56 -7.72 -17.02
N ARG A 133 -11.62 -7.17 -17.63
CA ARG A 133 -11.96 -7.43 -19.04
C ARG A 133 -10.94 -6.83 -20.00
N GLU A 134 -10.51 -5.61 -19.76
CA GLU A 134 -9.48 -4.94 -20.57
C GLU A 134 -8.14 -5.71 -20.49
N THR A 135 -7.70 -6.11 -19.30
CA THR A 135 -6.46 -6.88 -19.11
C THR A 135 -6.54 -8.24 -19.82
N ALA A 136 -7.69 -8.93 -19.77
CA ALA A 136 -7.88 -10.20 -20.46
C ALA A 136 -7.83 -10.04 -21.99
N SER A 137 -8.29 -8.92 -22.54
CA SER A 137 -8.24 -8.62 -23.99
C SER A 137 -6.82 -8.33 -24.51
N VAL A 138 -5.93 -7.87 -23.65
CA VAL A 138 -4.50 -7.60 -23.99
C VAL A 138 -3.68 -8.88 -23.99
N MET A 139 -4.08 -9.90 -23.23
CA MET A 139 -3.38 -11.19 -23.12
C MET A 139 -3.87 -12.28 -24.10
N ALA A 140 -4.90 -12.00 -24.91
CA ALA A 140 -5.45 -12.89 -25.92
C ALA A 140 -4.94 -12.56 -27.32
#